data_2171300469531260233978c168144d12
#
_entry.id   2171300469531260233978c168144d12
#
_cell.length_a   1.000
_cell.length_b   1.000
_cell.length_c   1.000
_cell.angle_alpha   90.00
_cell.angle_beta   90.00
_cell.angle_gamma   90.00
#
_symmetry.space_group_name_H-M   'P 1'
#
loop_
_entity.id
_entity.type
_entity.pdbx_description
1 polymer ?
#
loop_
_entity_poly.entity_id
_entity_poly.type
_entity_poly.pdbx_seq_one_letter_code
_entity_poly.pdbx_strand_id
1 'polypeptide(L)'
;QARLGPNQSGRSMVDGLTDVVDRELTERNRALVRSFVEMVLIDGQLDQLTNYIDKDAYAEHNPRLADDVSTLRRALQASGKSFRHIDYHRIHRVLAEGDFVLCVSEGNFKDAHCAFYDLFRISDGKLVEHWDTTEMIAPRSEWKNDNGKF
;
A
#
# COMPACT_ATOMS: atom_id res chain seq x y z
N GLN A 1 -18.30 -20.06 8.95
CA GLN A 1 -17.55 -19.18 8.03
C GLN A 1 -17.57 -19.81 6.65
N ALA A 2 -18.14 -19.09 5.66
CA ALA A 2 -18.10 -19.52 4.28
C ALA A 2 -16.61 -19.57 3.86
N ARG A 3 -16.13 -20.73 3.42
CA ARG A 3 -14.84 -20.84 2.77
C ARG A 3 -14.93 -20.07 1.47
N LEU A 4 -14.23 -18.95 1.38
CA LEU A 4 -14.04 -18.27 0.12
C LEU A 4 -13.28 -19.23 -0.79
N GLY A 5 -13.77 -19.43 -2.00
CA GLY A 5 -13.08 -20.23 -3.00
C GLY A 5 -11.73 -19.60 -3.40
N PRO A 6 -10.92 -20.30 -4.21
CA PRO A 6 -9.68 -19.74 -4.70
C PRO A 6 -9.95 -18.45 -5.47
N ASN A 7 -9.01 -17.50 -5.42
CA ASN A 7 -9.07 -16.27 -6.20
C ASN A 7 -8.91 -16.57 -7.71
N GLN A 8 -9.03 -15.54 -8.55
CA GLN A 8 -8.96 -15.69 -10.02
C GLN A 8 -7.65 -16.32 -10.50
N SER A 9 -6.55 -16.17 -9.76
CA SER A 9 -5.25 -16.79 -10.08
C SER A 9 -5.16 -18.26 -9.63
N GLY A 10 -6.19 -18.80 -8.97
CA GLY A 10 -6.20 -20.15 -8.40
C GLY A 10 -5.48 -20.25 -7.05
N ARG A 11 -4.97 -19.16 -6.50
CA ARG A 11 -4.31 -19.12 -5.19
C ARG A 11 -5.34 -19.08 -4.06
N SER A 12 -4.90 -19.51 -2.87
CA SER A 12 -5.72 -19.40 -1.66
C SER A 12 -5.72 -17.97 -1.11
N MET A 13 -6.49 -17.75 -0.03
CA MET A 13 -6.51 -16.45 0.67
C MET A 13 -5.30 -16.23 1.58
N VAL A 14 -4.42 -17.21 1.74
CA VAL A 14 -3.34 -17.20 2.74
C VAL A 14 -1.99 -17.63 2.17
N ASP A 15 -1.76 -17.45 0.89
CA ASP A 15 -0.54 -17.88 0.21
C ASP A 15 0.53 -16.77 0.06
N GLY A 16 0.36 -15.64 0.75
CA GLY A 16 1.41 -14.63 0.89
C GLY A 16 2.53 -15.11 1.82
N LEU A 17 3.75 -14.63 1.60
CA LEU A 17 4.90 -14.93 2.46
C LEU A 17 4.73 -14.30 3.84
N THR A 18 5.15 -15.00 4.88
CA THR A 18 5.06 -14.55 6.28
C THR A 18 6.42 -14.48 6.97
N ASP A 19 7.41 -15.22 6.48
CA ASP A 19 8.73 -15.26 7.10
C ASP A 19 9.52 -13.99 6.76
N VAL A 20 10.12 -13.38 7.77
CA VAL A 20 10.95 -12.19 7.62
C VAL A 20 12.39 -12.62 7.30
N VAL A 21 12.94 -12.07 6.22
CA VAL A 21 14.34 -12.25 5.81
C VAL A 21 15.02 -10.88 5.66
N ASP A 22 16.29 -10.85 5.33
CA ASP A 22 17.06 -9.62 5.05
C ASP A 22 17.02 -8.60 6.20
N ARG A 23 17.10 -9.08 7.45
CA ARG A 23 17.00 -8.20 8.64
C ARG A 23 18.05 -7.11 8.67
N GLU A 24 19.20 -7.33 8.07
CA GLU A 24 20.29 -6.35 7.93
C GLU A 24 19.93 -5.20 6.99
N LEU A 25 18.91 -5.37 6.14
CA LEU A 25 18.44 -4.35 5.19
C LEU A 25 17.25 -3.55 5.72
N THR A 26 16.83 -3.74 6.97
CA THR A 26 15.63 -3.12 7.54
C THR A 26 15.56 -1.60 7.30
N GLU A 27 16.62 -0.85 7.63
CA GLU A 27 16.60 0.60 7.49
C GLU A 27 16.61 1.05 6.03
N ARG A 28 17.31 0.32 5.16
CA ARG A 28 17.30 0.56 3.72
C ARG A 28 15.90 0.35 3.13
N ASN A 29 15.24 -0.72 3.52
CA ASN A 29 13.89 -1.05 3.06
C ASN A 29 12.86 -0.05 3.58
N ARG A 30 13.00 0.39 4.84
CA ARG A 30 12.16 1.46 5.42
C ARG A 30 12.27 2.74 4.59
N ALA A 31 13.49 3.17 4.26
CA ALA A 31 13.74 4.37 3.47
C ALA A 31 13.17 4.24 2.05
N LEU A 32 13.29 3.07 1.44
CA LEU A 32 12.75 2.79 0.11
C LEU A 32 11.22 2.97 0.08
N VAL A 33 10.50 2.39 1.02
CA VAL A 33 9.04 2.50 1.08
C VAL A 33 8.59 3.92 1.40
N ARG A 34 9.26 4.60 2.34
CA ARG A 34 8.98 6.02 2.62
C ARG A 34 9.11 6.85 1.35
N SER A 35 10.20 6.69 0.61
CA SER A 35 10.44 7.39 -0.65
C SER A 35 9.37 7.07 -1.69
N PHE A 36 8.99 5.80 -1.83
CA PHE A 36 7.93 5.39 -2.75
C PHE A 36 6.60 6.07 -2.43
N VAL A 37 6.18 6.03 -1.17
CA VAL A 37 4.91 6.64 -0.75
C VAL A 37 4.94 8.16 -0.95
N GLU A 38 6.04 8.82 -0.59
CA GLU A 38 6.18 10.28 -0.76
C GLU A 38 6.18 10.68 -2.23
N MET A 39 7.01 10.06 -3.06
CA MET A 39 7.19 10.48 -4.46
C MET A 39 6.06 10.01 -5.37
N VAL A 40 5.60 8.78 -5.22
CA VAL A 40 4.62 8.19 -6.12
C VAL A 40 3.19 8.40 -5.64
N LEU A 41 2.91 8.08 -4.37
CA LEU A 41 1.53 8.12 -3.86
C LEU A 41 1.11 9.52 -3.42
N ILE A 42 1.98 10.29 -2.78
CA ILE A 42 1.67 11.66 -2.31
C ILE A 42 1.89 12.66 -3.44
N ASP A 43 3.09 12.70 -4.02
CA ASP A 43 3.45 13.70 -5.03
C ASP A 43 2.94 13.35 -6.43
N GLY A 44 2.52 12.11 -6.65
CA GLY A 44 1.92 11.68 -7.93
C GLY A 44 2.91 11.52 -9.07
N GLN A 45 4.19 11.30 -8.79
CA GLN A 45 5.22 11.08 -9.81
C GLN A 45 5.15 9.64 -10.36
N LEU A 46 4.14 9.37 -11.18
CA LEU A 46 3.85 8.02 -11.68
C LEU A 46 4.91 7.48 -12.65
N ASP A 47 5.71 8.34 -13.26
CA ASP A 47 6.87 7.97 -14.08
C ASP A 47 7.96 7.29 -13.24
N GLN A 48 7.99 7.50 -11.92
CA GLN A 48 8.93 6.86 -11.01
C GLN A 48 8.49 5.44 -10.58
N LEU A 49 7.28 5.02 -10.91
CA LEU A 49 6.69 3.77 -10.43
C LEU A 49 7.59 2.56 -10.72
N THR A 50 8.13 2.46 -11.95
CA THR A 50 9.00 1.35 -12.36
C THR A 50 10.37 1.36 -11.70
N ASN A 51 10.78 2.47 -11.09
CA ASN A 51 12.02 2.53 -10.31
C ASN A 51 11.88 1.84 -8.95
N TYR A 52 10.66 1.70 -8.45
CA TYR A 52 10.37 1.12 -7.13
C TYR A 52 9.82 -0.30 -7.21
N ILE A 53 9.03 -0.64 -8.23
CA ILE A 53 8.32 -1.90 -8.34
C ILE A 53 9.02 -2.82 -9.33
N ASP A 54 9.22 -4.08 -8.92
CA ASP A 54 9.67 -5.13 -9.84
C ASP A 54 8.50 -5.55 -10.73
N LYS A 55 8.51 -5.09 -11.98
CA LYS A 55 7.43 -5.32 -12.94
C LYS A 55 7.21 -6.81 -13.28
N ASP A 56 8.22 -7.64 -13.08
CA ASP A 56 8.19 -9.06 -13.47
C ASP A 56 7.85 -9.97 -12.28
N ALA A 57 8.00 -9.49 -11.04
CA ALA A 57 7.86 -10.29 -9.83
C ALA A 57 6.85 -9.72 -8.83
N TYR A 58 6.10 -8.69 -9.19
CA TYR A 58 5.18 -8.02 -8.27
C TYR A 58 3.88 -8.82 -8.09
N ALA A 59 3.55 -9.07 -6.81
CA ALA A 59 2.30 -9.71 -6.41
C ALA A 59 1.41 -8.75 -5.61
N GLU A 60 0.19 -8.53 -6.08
CA GLU A 60 -0.78 -7.63 -5.45
C GLU A 60 -1.84 -8.44 -4.68
N HIS A 61 -2.03 -8.12 -3.41
CA HIS A 61 -3.04 -8.77 -2.57
C HIS A 61 -4.34 -7.95 -2.42
N ASN A 62 -4.40 -6.74 -2.97
CA ASN A 62 -5.68 -6.04 -3.10
C ASN A 62 -6.48 -6.69 -4.23
N PRO A 63 -7.63 -7.36 -3.94
CA PRO A 63 -8.36 -8.13 -4.94
C PRO A 63 -8.98 -7.28 -6.06
N ARG A 64 -8.91 -5.95 -5.95
CA ARG A 64 -9.39 -5.01 -6.99
C ARG A 64 -8.32 -4.65 -8.01
N LEU A 65 -7.07 -5.09 -7.80
CA LEU A 65 -5.93 -4.78 -8.67
C LEU A 65 -5.31 -6.07 -9.19
N ALA A 66 -4.83 -6.06 -10.42
CA ALA A 66 -4.06 -7.16 -10.99
C ALA A 66 -2.58 -7.07 -10.60
N ASP A 67 -1.85 -8.16 -10.78
CA ASP A 67 -0.41 -8.27 -10.49
C ASP A 67 0.46 -7.55 -11.51
N ASP A 68 0.04 -6.41 -12.04
CA ASP A 68 0.83 -5.69 -13.03
C ASP A 68 0.90 -4.19 -12.74
N VAL A 69 2.04 -3.61 -13.09
CA VAL A 69 2.33 -2.19 -12.89
C VAL A 69 1.42 -1.30 -13.73
N SER A 70 0.96 -1.78 -14.89
CA SER A 70 0.04 -1.03 -15.75
C SER A 70 -1.32 -0.83 -15.07
N THR A 71 -1.84 -1.85 -14.41
CA THR A 71 -3.10 -1.76 -13.65
C THR A 71 -2.96 -0.79 -12.48
N LEU A 72 -1.87 -0.88 -11.72
CA LEU A 72 -1.59 0.04 -10.63
C LEU A 72 -1.45 1.48 -11.15
N ARG A 73 -0.72 1.68 -12.24
CA ARG A 73 -0.57 2.99 -12.87
C ARG A 73 -1.93 3.58 -13.26
N ARG A 74 -2.79 2.80 -13.90
CA ARG A 74 -4.15 3.25 -14.28
C ARG A 74 -5.00 3.60 -13.08
N ALA A 75 -4.93 2.81 -12.01
CA ALA A 75 -5.65 3.08 -10.77
C ALA A 75 -5.21 4.42 -10.14
N LEU A 76 -3.91 4.70 -10.15
CA LEU A 76 -3.33 5.95 -9.64
C LEU A 76 -3.59 7.14 -10.59
N GLN A 77 -3.62 6.93 -11.90
CA GLN A 77 -3.96 7.96 -12.90
C GLN A 77 -5.43 8.36 -12.83
N ALA A 78 -6.33 7.41 -12.59
CA ALA A 78 -7.75 7.68 -12.34
C ALA A 78 -7.96 8.58 -11.11
N SER A 79 -6.95 8.70 -10.25
CA SER A 79 -6.86 9.64 -9.15
C SER A 79 -6.43 11.06 -9.56
N GLY A 80 -6.47 11.43 -10.85
CA GLY A 80 -6.11 12.77 -11.34
C GLY A 80 -6.99 13.87 -10.74
N LYS A 81 -6.52 15.11 -10.79
CA LYS A 81 -7.01 16.29 -10.04
C LYS A 81 -8.53 16.52 -10.06
N SER A 82 -9.29 15.97 -11.00
CA SER A 82 -10.74 16.17 -11.12
C SER A 82 -11.57 15.00 -10.62
N PHE A 83 -11.00 13.79 -10.43
CA PHE A 83 -11.74 12.57 -10.09
C PHE A 83 -10.90 11.64 -9.21
N ARG A 84 -10.16 12.18 -8.25
CA ARG A 84 -9.29 11.39 -7.36
C ARG A 84 -10.13 10.43 -6.53
N HIS A 85 -10.05 9.15 -6.83
CA HIS A 85 -10.59 8.10 -5.96
C HIS A 85 -9.70 7.85 -4.74
N ILE A 86 -8.36 7.93 -4.92
CA ILE A 86 -7.37 7.72 -3.87
C ILE A 86 -6.43 8.92 -3.85
N ASP A 87 -6.26 9.53 -2.68
CA ASP A 87 -5.42 10.70 -2.50
C ASP A 87 -4.65 10.58 -1.19
N TYR A 88 -3.36 10.25 -1.27
CA TYR A 88 -2.48 10.18 -0.11
C TYR A 88 -2.00 11.58 0.24
N HIS A 89 -2.15 11.99 1.51
CA HIS A 89 -1.75 13.32 1.96
C HIS A 89 -0.47 13.31 2.78
N ARG A 90 -0.33 12.39 3.73
CA ARG A 90 0.84 12.34 4.61
C ARG A 90 1.06 10.96 5.20
N ILE A 91 2.33 10.70 5.53
CA ILE A 91 2.76 9.52 6.27
C ILE A 91 2.75 9.83 7.77
N HIS A 92 2.20 8.94 8.58
CA HIS A 92 2.26 9.02 10.03
C HIS A 92 3.28 8.08 10.64
N ARG A 93 3.40 6.84 10.13
CA ARG A 93 4.35 5.84 10.62
C ARG A 93 4.88 4.99 9.49
N VAL A 94 6.15 4.60 9.62
CA VAL A 94 6.76 3.56 8.79
C VAL A 94 7.45 2.57 9.74
N LEU A 95 6.93 1.36 9.81
CA LEU A 95 7.47 0.28 10.62
C LEU A 95 8.10 -0.75 9.70
N ALA A 96 9.29 -1.22 10.05
CA ALA A 96 10.02 -2.15 9.20
C ALA A 96 10.71 -3.24 10.02
N GLU A 97 10.70 -4.45 9.46
CA GLU A 97 11.47 -5.58 9.94
C GLU A 97 11.93 -6.40 8.73
N GLY A 98 13.25 -6.38 8.47
CA GLY A 98 13.81 -7.07 7.33
C GLY A 98 13.22 -6.59 6.01
N ASP A 99 12.69 -7.54 5.24
CA ASP A 99 12.06 -7.30 3.94
C ASP A 99 10.60 -6.81 4.00
N PHE A 100 9.99 -6.73 5.19
CA PHE A 100 8.65 -6.21 5.36
C PHE A 100 8.64 -4.77 5.87
N VAL A 101 7.81 -3.91 5.25
CA VAL A 101 7.63 -2.52 5.68
C VAL A 101 6.16 -2.16 5.66
N LEU A 102 5.64 -1.69 6.81
CA LEU A 102 4.28 -1.18 6.94
C LEU A 102 4.31 0.34 6.96
N CYS A 103 3.58 0.96 6.05
CA CYS A 103 3.37 2.40 6.00
C CYS A 103 1.93 2.73 6.41
N VAL A 104 1.78 3.60 7.40
CA VAL A 104 0.49 4.13 7.86
C VAL A 104 0.36 5.56 7.39
N SER A 105 -0.64 5.83 6.55
CA SER A 105 -0.82 7.13 5.90
C SER A 105 -2.26 7.62 6.07
N GLU A 106 -2.42 8.90 5.84
CA GLU A 106 -3.70 9.61 5.87
C GLU A 106 -3.99 10.20 4.50
N GLY A 107 -5.26 10.21 4.11
CA GLY A 107 -5.70 10.83 2.87
C GLY A 107 -7.21 10.70 2.67
N ASN A 108 -7.63 10.70 1.42
CA ASN A 108 -9.02 10.52 1.03
C ASN A 108 -9.16 9.34 0.06
N PHE A 109 -10.29 8.67 0.17
CA PHE A 109 -10.74 7.68 -0.79
C PHE A 109 -12.20 7.96 -1.13
N LYS A 110 -12.50 8.23 -2.41
CA LYS A 110 -13.84 8.63 -2.87
C LYS A 110 -14.40 9.77 -2.03
N ASP A 111 -13.59 10.81 -1.81
CA ASP A 111 -13.92 12.01 -1.01
C ASP A 111 -14.17 11.75 0.49
N ALA A 112 -13.93 10.54 0.98
CA ALA A 112 -14.01 10.21 2.39
C ALA A 112 -12.62 10.25 3.03
N HIS A 113 -12.52 10.84 4.23
CA HIS A 113 -11.29 10.88 5.02
C HIS A 113 -10.91 9.47 5.46
N CYS A 114 -9.69 9.04 5.18
CA CYS A 114 -9.26 7.65 5.34
C CYS A 114 -7.89 7.50 5.99
N ALA A 115 -7.73 6.38 6.66
CA ALA A 115 -6.43 5.81 7.03
C ALA A 115 -6.07 4.70 6.03
N PHE A 116 -4.83 4.74 5.53
CA PHE A 116 -4.28 3.72 4.65
C PHE A 116 -3.21 2.93 5.38
N TYR A 117 -3.32 1.62 5.34
CA TYR A 117 -2.33 0.69 5.88
C TYR A 117 -1.79 -0.14 4.72
N ASP A 118 -0.55 0.15 4.32
CA ASP A 118 0.11 -0.50 3.19
C ASP A 118 1.31 -1.30 3.69
N LEU A 119 1.25 -2.62 3.54
CA LEU A 119 2.34 -3.52 3.84
C LEU A 119 3.04 -3.90 2.54
N PHE A 120 4.35 -3.74 2.51
CA PHE A 120 5.18 -4.10 1.36
C PHE A 120 6.21 -5.15 1.76
N ARG A 121 6.54 -6.03 0.82
CA ARG A 121 7.72 -6.86 0.88
C ARG A 121 8.69 -6.40 -0.21
N ILE A 122 9.97 -6.35 0.17
CA ILE A 122 11.05 -5.84 -0.69
C ILE A 122 12.03 -6.98 -0.98
N SER A 123 12.49 -7.07 -2.23
CA SER A 123 13.54 -7.97 -2.65
C SER A 123 14.44 -7.25 -3.67
N ASP A 124 15.75 -7.34 -3.47
CA ASP A 124 16.74 -6.71 -4.34
C ASP A 124 16.49 -5.21 -4.60
N GLY A 125 16.06 -4.49 -3.57
CA GLY A 125 15.80 -3.05 -3.64
C GLY A 125 14.54 -2.67 -4.42
N LYS A 126 13.61 -3.61 -4.62
CA LYS A 126 12.34 -3.38 -5.31
C LYS A 126 11.16 -3.89 -4.49
N LEU A 127 10.00 -3.25 -4.66
CA LEU A 127 8.74 -3.72 -4.13
C LEU A 127 8.28 -4.92 -4.95
N VAL A 128 8.09 -6.06 -4.30
CA VAL A 128 7.72 -7.32 -4.96
C VAL A 128 6.38 -7.86 -4.48
N GLU A 129 5.84 -7.32 -3.39
CA GLU A 129 4.55 -7.77 -2.87
C GLU A 129 3.89 -6.66 -2.06
N HIS A 130 2.56 -6.57 -2.13
CA HIS A 130 1.80 -5.51 -1.46
C HIS A 130 0.47 -6.03 -0.93
N TRP A 131 0.17 -5.68 0.32
CA TRP A 131 -1.11 -5.85 0.98
C TRP A 131 -1.60 -4.50 1.47
N ASP A 132 -2.88 -4.27 1.45
CA ASP A 132 -3.42 -3.04 2.01
C ASP A 132 -4.76 -3.24 2.73
N THR A 133 -5.08 -2.26 3.54
CA THR A 133 -6.43 -2.02 4.03
C THR A 133 -6.65 -0.52 4.13
N THR A 134 -7.88 -0.11 3.88
CA THR A 134 -8.29 1.29 3.97
C THR A 134 -9.48 1.38 4.92
N GLU A 135 -9.40 2.29 5.87
CA GLU A 135 -10.48 2.54 6.81
C GLU A 135 -10.98 3.98 6.66
N MET A 136 -12.28 4.15 6.47
CA MET A 136 -12.90 5.47 6.55
C MET A 136 -12.90 5.94 8.01
N ILE A 137 -12.41 7.16 8.24
CA ILE A 137 -12.37 7.76 9.57
C ILE A 137 -13.72 8.41 9.83
N ALA A 138 -14.38 7.99 10.91
CA ALA A 138 -15.65 8.57 11.31
C ALA A 138 -15.54 10.08 11.59
N PRO A 139 -16.60 10.86 11.37
CA PRO A 139 -16.62 12.27 11.77
C PRO A 139 -16.31 12.43 13.27
N ARG A 140 -15.58 13.48 13.62
CA ARG A 140 -15.14 13.69 15.01
C ARG A 140 -16.31 13.68 16.01
N SER A 141 -17.48 14.14 15.61
CA SER A 141 -18.69 14.12 16.43
C SER A 141 -19.13 12.72 16.88
N GLU A 142 -18.71 11.68 16.16
CA GLU A 142 -19.03 10.29 16.47
C GLU A 142 -17.95 9.58 17.32
N TRP A 143 -16.80 10.23 17.55
CA TRP A 143 -15.71 9.63 18.30
C TRP A 143 -16.08 9.40 19.76
N LYS A 144 -15.69 8.24 20.27
CA LYS A 144 -15.92 7.85 21.67
C LYS A 144 -14.73 8.14 22.57
N ASN A 145 -13.64 8.65 21.99
CA ASN A 145 -12.44 9.10 22.72
C ASN A 145 -11.77 10.23 21.94
N ASP A 146 -10.77 10.87 22.54
CA ASP A 146 -10.04 12.01 21.99
C ASP A 146 -8.56 11.69 21.69
N ASN A 147 -8.20 10.42 21.51
CA ASN A 147 -6.81 10.01 21.30
C ASN A 147 -6.31 10.26 19.88
N GLY A 148 -7.21 10.55 18.96
CA GLY A 148 -6.88 10.66 17.54
C GLY A 148 -6.86 9.32 16.83
N LYS A 149 -6.71 9.35 15.50
CA LYS A 149 -6.68 8.14 14.65
C LYS A 149 -5.25 7.60 14.48
N PHE A 150 -4.23 8.45 14.54
CA PHE A 150 -2.85 8.10 14.21
C PHE A 150 -1.88 8.27 15.36
#